data_5f02301fb3a995c769305fa7ce02180a
#
_entry.id   5f02301fb3a995c769305fa7ce02180a
#
_cell.length_a   1.000
_cell.length_b   1.000
_cell.length_c   1.000
_cell.angle_alpha   90.00
_cell.angle_beta   90.00
_cell.angle_gamma   90.00
#
_symmetry.space_group_name_H-M   'P 1'
#
loop_
_entity.id
_entity.type
_entity.pdbx_description
1 polymer ?
#
loop_
_entity_poly.entity_id
_entity_poly.type
_entity_poly.pdbx_seq_one_letter_code
_entity_poly.pdbx_strand_id
1 'polypeptide(L)'
;MEIKIEWSELSERQLKDIFDYYSLEVNARIARKIMNRIIDRVSILENNPLAGQQEVLLSDYLEDFRYLIESNYKIIYWKKENLITIASIFDCRQNPKRIKEIEPLKPNPSDKL
;
A
#
# COMPACT_ATOMS: atom_id res chain seq x y z
N MET A 1 -15.45 -16.84 -3.91
CA MET A 1 -15.87 -15.51 -4.31
C MET A 1 -14.67 -14.71 -4.79
N GLU A 2 -14.90 -13.87 -5.77
CA GLU A 2 -13.84 -13.08 -6.39
C GLU A 2 -13.35 -11.98 -5.48
N ILE A 3 -12.03 -11.89 -5.31
CA ILE A 3 -11.41 -10.81 -4.56
C ILE A 3 -11.29 -9.58 -5.47
N LYS A 4 -11.73 -8.43 -4.97
CA LYS A 4 -11.56 -7.15 -5.65
C LYS A 4 -10.50 -6.35 -4.94
N ILE A 5 -9.69 -5.63 -5.71
CA ILE A 5 -8.62 -4.78 -5.18
C ILE A 5 -8.95 -3.34 -5.55
N GLU A 6 -8.94 -2.48 -4.53
CA GLU A 6 -9.19 -1.06 -4.68
C GLU A 6 -7.98 -0.29 -4.16
N TRP A 7 -7.57 0.75 -4.87
CA TRP A 7 -6.48 1.61 -4.46
C TRP A 7 -7.04 2.87 -3.81
N SER A 8 -6.54 3.22 -2.65
CA SER A 8 -6.90 4.49 -2.00
C SER A 8 -6.35 5.66 -2.80
N GLU A 9 -6.92 6.84 -2.60
CA GLU A 9 -6.40 8.06 -3.23
C GLU A 9 -4.94 8.29 -2.86
N LEU A 10 -4.58 8.05 -1.61
CA LEU A 10 -3.21 8.19 -1.16
C LEU A 10 -2.28 7.25 -1.93
N SER A 11 -2.65 5.97 -2.03
CA SER A 11 -1.79 4.98 -2.70
C SER A 11 -1.64 5.28 -4.19
N GLU A 12 -2.70 5.74 -4.85
CA GLU A 12 -2.63 6.15 -6.26
C GLU A 12 -1.69 7.33 -6.43
N ARG A 13 -1.79 8.33 -5.56
CA ARG A 13 -0.92 9.50 -5.60
C ARG A 13 0.52 9.13 -5.33
N GLN A 14 0.75 8.24 -4.35
CA GLN A 14 2.10 7.77 -4.06
C GLN A 14 2.71 7.01 -5.23
N LEU A 15 1.93 6.18 -5.90
CA LEU A 15 2.39 5.47 -7.09
C LEU A 15 2.77 6.44 -8.19
N LYS A 16 1.96 7.47 -8.41
CA LYS A 16 2.26 8.52 -9.38
C LYS A 16 3.54 9.27 -9.01
N ASP A 17 3.71 9.60 -7.74
CA ASP A 17 4.90 10.31 -7.26
C ASP A 17 6.17 9.48 -7.48
N ILE A 18 6.09 8.18 -7.26
CA ILE A 18 7.20 7.26 -7.54
C ILE A 18 7.54 7.28 -9.03
N PHE A 19 6.52 7.20 -9.88
CA PHE A 19 6.72 7.26 -11.33
C PHE A 19 7.37 8.57 -11.76
N ASP A 20 6.86 9.69 -11.26
CA ASP A 20 7.40 11.02 -11.61
C ASP A 20 8.84 11.16 -11.14
N TYR A 21 9.15 10.71 -9.94
CA TYR A 21 10.51 10.77 -9.39
C TYR A 21 11.51 10.03 -10.30
N TYR A 22 11.22 8.79 -10.64
CA TYR A 22 12.13 7.99 -11.47
C TYR A 22 12.16 8.46 -12.93
N SER A 23 11.07 9.04 -13.42
CA SER A 23 11.05 9.64 -14.76
C SER A 23 12.02 10.80 -14.86
N LEU A 24 12.11 11.61 -13.79
CA LEU A 24 13.00 12.77 -13.76
C LEU A 24 14.44 12.36 -13.44
N GLU A 25 14.65 11.48 -12.47
CA GLU A 25 15.99 11.13 -12.01
C GLU A 25 16.69 10.10 -12.89
N VAL A 26 15.95 9.28 -13.61
CA VAL A 26 16.52 8.25 -14.47
C VAL A 26 15.95 8.40 -15.89
N ASN A 27 14.82 7.77 -16.17
CA ASN A 27 14.09 7.91 -17.43
C ASN A 27 12.71 7.26 -17.29
N ALA A 28 11.85 7.52 -18.29
CA ALA A 28 10.48 7.01 -18.27
C ALA A 28 10.40 5.49 -18.33
N ARG A 29 11.33 4.84 -19.02
CA ARG A 29 11.34 3.38 -19.14
C ARG A 29 11.56 2.72 -17.78
N ILE A 30 12.53 3.22 -16.99
CA ILE A 30 12.81 2.70 -15.66
C ILE A 30 11.63 3.01 -14.71
N ALA A 31 11.05 4.20 -14.83
CA ALA A 31 9.88 4.57 -14.04
C ALA A 31 8.72 3.58 -14.26
N ARG A 32 8.42 3.25 -15.53
CA ARG A 32 7.37 2.28 -15.84
C ARG A 32 7.68 0.90 -15.29
N LYS A 33 8.95 0.47 -15.34
CA LYS A 33 9.37 -0.82 -14.84
C LYS A 33 9.12 -0.92 -13.32
N ILE A 34 9.48 0.12 -12.58
CA ILE A 34 9.28 0.16 -11.13
C ILE A 34 7.79 0.15 -10.80
N MET A 35 7.01 0.99 -11.48
CA MET A 35 5.56 1.06 -11.29
C MET A 35 4.90 -0.30 -11.57
N ASN A 36 5.28 -0.94 -12.67
CA ASN A 36 4.70 -2.23 -13.04
C ASN A 36 5.04 -3.32 -12.04
N ARG A 37 6.23 -3.31 -11.45
CA ARG A 37 6.61 -4.26 -10.40
C ARG A 37 5.73 -4.11 -9.16
N ILE A 38 5.41 -2.88 -8.80
CA ILE A 38 4.52 -2.62 -7.66
C ILE A 38 3.11 -3.14 -7.97
N ILE A 39 2.60 -2.84 -9.16
CA ILE A 39 1.27 -3.26 -9.59
C ILE A 39 1.20 -4.80 -9.65
N ASP A 40 2.21 -5.44 -10.22
CA ASP A 40 2.25 -6.89 -10.32
C ASP A 40 2.31 -7.55 -8.94
N ARG A 41 3.04 -6.92 -8.01
CA ARG A 41 3.13 -7.42 -6.64
C ARG A 41 1.76 -7.37 -5.95
N VAL A 42 1.01 -6.29 -6.17
CA VAL A 42 -0.35 -6.16 -5.64
C VAL A 42 -1.27 -7.23 -6.22
N SER A 43 -1.11 -7.56 -7.49
CA SER A 43 -2.01 -8.49 -8.18
C SER A 43 -1.99 -9.90 -7.59
N ILE A 44 -0.92 -10.30 -6.90
CA ILE A 44 -0.88 -11.63 -6.25
C ILE A 44 -1.94 -11.77 -5.15
N LEU A 45 -2.42 -10.65 -4.62
CA LEU A 45 -3.44 -10.66 -3.57
C LEU A 45 -4.79 -11.17 -4.07
N GLU A 46 -5.03 -11.16 -5.37
CA GLU A 46 -6.27 -11.71 -5.94
C GLU A 46 -6.43 -13.18 -5.63
N ASN A 47 -5.33 -13.92 -5.59
CA ASN A 47 -5.33 -15.35 -5.32
C ASN A 47 -4.80 -15.70 -3.92
N ASN A 48 -4.12 -14.75 -3.26
CA ASN A 48 -3.52 -14.96 -1.96
C ASN A 48 -3.74 -13.71 -1.10
N PRO A 49 -4.99 -13.45 -0.67
CA PRO A 49 -5.31 -12.17 0.00
C PRO A 49 -4.61 -11.97 1.35
N LEU A 50 -4.16 -13.04 1.99
CA LEU A 50 -3.47 -12.94 3.27
C LEU A 50 -1.97 -13.22 3.15
N ALA A 51 -1.41 -13.05 1.95
CA ALA A 51 0.01 -13.30 1.69
C ALA A 51 0.94 -12.34 2.44
N GLY A 52 0.48 -11.12 2.73
CA GLY A 52 1.30 -10.12 3.41
C GLY A 52 1.49 -10.44 4.88
N GLN A 53 2.57 -9.89 5.44
CA GLN A 53 2.83 -9.96 6.87
C GLN A 53 2.02 -8.91 7.60
N GLN A 54 1.66 -9.19 8.85
CA GLN A 54 0.94 -8.21 9.66
C GLN A 54 1.83 -6.99 9.94
N GLU A 55 1.25 -5.80 9.79
CA GLU A 55 1.96 -4.56 10.09
C GLU A 55 1.76 -4.20 11.56
N VAL A 56 2.78 -4.55 12.38
CA VAL A 56 2.68 -4.39 13.83
C VAL A 56 2.55 -2.93 14.27
N LEU A 57 3.03 -1.98 13.46
CA LEU A 57 2.90 -0.56 13.77
C LEU A 57 1.44 -0.09 13.70
N LEU A 58 0.56 -0.86 13.06
CA LEU A 58 -0.86 -0.57 12.94
C LEU A 58 -1.72 -1.55 13.73
N SER A 59 -1.14 -2.25 14.70
CA SER A 59 -1.86 -3.25 15.49
C SER A 59 -2.95 -2.65 16.39
N ASP A 60 -2.92 -1.34 16.64
CA ASP A 60 -3.94 -0.65 17.42
C ASP A 60 -5.26 -0.45 16.66
N TYR A 61 -5.24 -0.65 15.33
CA TYR A 61 -6.43 -0.50 14.49
C TYR A 61 -7.24 -1.79 14.51
N LEU A 62 -8.55 -1.66 14.29
CA LEU A 62 -9.43 -2.84 14.20
C LEU A 62 -9.13 -3.66 12.95
N GLU A 63 -8.74 -2.99 11.87
CA GLU A 63 -8.42 -3.65 10.62
C GLU A 63 -7.11 -4.42 10.74
N ASP A 64 -7.07 -5.59 10.10
CA ASP A 64 -5.86 -6.41 10.01
C ASP A 64 -4.98 -5.85 8.89
N PHE A 65 -4.18 -4.84 9.20
CA PHE A 65 -3.25 -4.26 8.23
C PHE A 65 -2.08 -5.22 7.98
N ARG A 66 -1.82 -5.45 6.71
CA ARG A 66 -0.73 -6.30 6.25
C ARG A 66 0.11 -5.53 5.24
N TYR A 67 1.30 -6.04 4.93
CA TYR A 67 2.13 -5.43 3.90
C TYR A 67 2.84 -6.48 3.06
N LEU A 68 3.10 -6.11 1.82
CA LEU A 68 4.01 -6.79 0.92
C LEU A 68 5.22 -5.89 0.73
N ILE A 69 6.36 -6.49 0.41
CA ILE A 69 7.57 -5.74 0.07
C ILE A 69 7.80 -5.83 -1.43
N GLU A 70 8.07 -4.69 -2.04
CA GLU A 70 8.59 -4.60 -3.39
C GLU A 70 9.70 -3.55 -3.40
N SER A 71 10.97 -4.00 -3.58
CA SER A 71 12.13 -3.12 -3.54
C SER A 71 12.16 -2.34 -2.21
N ASN A 72 12.18 -1.02 -2.25
CA ASN A 72 12.22 -0.16 -1.06
C ASN A 72 10.83 0.23 -0.55
N TYR A 73 9.78 -0.42 -1.04
CA TYR A 73 8.42 -0.01 -0.71
C TYR A 73 7.68 -1.08 0.06
N LYS A 74 6.94 -0.66 1.09
CA LYS A 74 5.91 -1.46 1.72
C LYS A 74 4.58 -1.14 1.07
N ILE A 75 3.90 -2.16 0.60
CA ILE A 75 2.55 -2.03 0.05
C ILE A 75 1.62 -2.41 1.18
N ILE A 76 1.07 -1.42 1.86
CA ILE A 76 0.23 -1.62 3.04
C ILE A 76 -1.21 -1.76 2.59
N TYR A 77 -1.87 -2.83 3.03
CA TYR A 77 -3.25 -3.11 2.64
C TYR A 77 -4.03 -3.70 3.80
N TRP A 78 -5.34 -3.71 3.67
CA TRP A 78 -6.24 -4.40 4.59
C TRP A 78 -7.39 -5.02 3.79
N LYS A 79 -8.00 -6.04 4.37
CA LYS A 79 -9.06 -6.78 3.71
C LYS A 79 -10.32 -6.73 4.56
N LYS A 80 -11.44 -6.44 3.93
CA LYS A 80 -12.76 -6.56 4.55
C LYS A 80 -13.64 -7.35 3.58
N GLU A 81 -14.09 -8.53 4.02
CA GLU A 81 -14.84 -9.45 3.17
C GLU A 81 -14.00 -9.79 1.93
N ASN A 82 -14.50 -9.51 0.73
CA ASN A 82 -13.80 -9.81 -0.53
C ASN A 82 -13.12 -8.58 -1.14
N LEU A 83 -13.05 -7.49 -0.40
CA LEU A 83 -12.43 -6.26 -0.86
C LEU A 83 -11.10 -6.05 -0.15
N ILE A 84 -10.05 -5.90 -0.95
CA ILE A 84 -8.74 -5.49 -0.46
C ILE A 84 -8.56 -4.02 -0.82
N THR A 85 -8.21 -3.21 0.17
CA THR A 85 -7.88 -1.80 -0.03
C THR A 85 -6.39 -1.62 0.11
N ILE A 86 -5.75 -1.12 -0.94
CA ILE A 86 -4.35 -0.72 -0.88
C ILE A 86 -4.31 0.65 -0.22
N ALA A 87 -3.83 0.69 1.02
CA ALA A 87 -3.89 1.89 1.85
C ALA A 87 -2.73 2.84 1.58
N SER A 88 -1.54 2.30 1.34
CA SER A 88 -0.34 3.12 1.19
C SER A 88 0.77 2.37 0.49
N ILE A 89 1.54 3.09 -0.32
CA ILE A 89 2.82 2.63 -0.86
C ILE A 89 3.89 3.40 -0.09
N PHE A 90 4.39 2.79 0.97
CA PHE A 90 5.28 3.46 1.92
C PHE A 90 6.75 3.21 1.56
N ASP A 91 7.53 4.28 1.47
CA ASP A 91 8.97 4.20 1.23
C ASP A 91 9.68 3.78 2.51
N CYS A 92 10.31 2.61 2.50
CA CYS A 92 10.98 2.04 3.68
C CYS A 92 12.20 2.85 4.14
N ARG A 93 12.65 3.81 3.34
CA ARG A 93 13.75 4.70 3.73
C ARG A 93 13.29 5.81 4.68
N GLN A 94 11.97 6.01 4.81
CA GLN A 94 11.40 6.94 5.77
C GLN A 94 11.35 6.31 7.16
N ASN A 95 11.20 7.15 8.19
CA ASN A 95 11.01 6.67 9.55
C ASN A 95 9.74 5.81 9.60
N PRO A 96 9.83 4.53 10.03
CA PRO A 96 8.67 3.64 10.08
C PRO A 96 7.50 4.18 10.90
N LYS A 97 7.75 4.99 11.92
CA LYS A 97 6.70 5.58 12.74
C LYS A 97 5.76 6.48 11.95
N ARG A 98 6.20 6.99 10.80
CA ARG A 98 5.38 7.84 9.94
C ARG A 98 4.22 7.09 9.29
N ILE A 99 4.23 5.77 9.33
CA ILE A 99 3.08 4.98 8.88
C ILE A 99 1.82 5.40 9.62
N LYS A 100 1.92 5.65 10.92
CA LYS A 100 0.77 6.07 11.73
C LYS A 100 0.30 7.50 11.47
N GLU A 101 1.15 8.31 10.87
CA GLU A 101 0.84 9.72 10.58
C GLU A 101 0.13 9.91 9.24
N ILE A 102 0.04 8.87 8.43
CA ILE A 102 -0.56 8.94 7.10
C ILE A 102 -2.09 9.01 7.25
N GLU A 103 -2.69 10.08 6.74
CA GLU A 103 -4.10 10.44 6.96
C GLU A 103 -5.10 9.31 6.69
N PRO A 104 -5.09 8.60 5.56
CA PRO A 104 -6.09 7.55 5.33
C PRO A 104 -5.97 6.35 6.25
N LEU A 105 -4.89 6.22 7.02
CA LEU A 105 -4.68 5.13 7.96
C LEU A 105 -5.16 5.45 9.37
N LYS A 106 -5.54 6.71 9.62
CA LYS A 106 -6.06 7.10 10.92
C LYS A 106 -7.51 6.64 11.07
N PRO A 107 -7.90 6.13 12.24
CA PRO A 107 -9.29 5.75 12.44
C PRO A 107 -10.21 6.94 12.22
N ASN A 108 -11.35 6.70 11.56
CA ASN A 108 -12.37 7.73 11.44
C ASN A 108 -12.96 7.97 12.83
N PRO A 109 -13.05 9.23 13.32
CA PRO A 109 -13.64 9.51 14.62
C PRO A 109 -15.02 8.91 14.83
N SER A 110 -15.84 8.82 13.78
CA SER A 110 -17.17 8.23 13.86
C SER A 110 -17.13 6.71 14.10
N ASP A 111 -16.02 6.04 13.83
CA ASP A 111 -15.87 4.60 14.02
C ASP A 111 -15.50 4.25 15.47
N LYS A 112 -15.25 5.25 16.30
CA LYS A 112 -14.85 5.06 17.70
C LYS A 112 -16.05 5.03 18.65
N LEU A 113 -17.22 5.19 18.14
CA LEU A 113 -18.44 5.21 18.96
C LEU A 113 -19.05 3.80 19.20
#